data_29544232a36f784ead22a2e960fd050c
#
_entry.id   29544232a36f784ead22a2e960fd050c
#
_cell.length_a   1.000
_cell.length_b   1.000
_cell.length_c   1.000
_cell.angle_alpha   90.00
_cell.angle_beta   90.00
_cell.angle_gamma   90.00
#
_symmetry.space_group_name_H-M   'P 1'
#
loop_
_entity.id
_entity.type
_entity.pdbx_description
1 polymer ?
#
loop_
_entity_poly.entity_id
_entity_poly.type
_entity_poly.pdbx_seq_one_letter_code
_entity_poly.pdbx_strand_id
1 'polypeptide(L)'
;MNGRMIGVIGGTGRVGRECLRYLHENTAFGLLIGGRKPPREALPGSFLSVDVFDEASLARFCGQCSLVINCAGPASAVRERVAAAALAGGCHYVDPGGYTPLFPILSSRRPEIRAKRLTFLLTLGILPGLSELFPVYVARTCFDQVEGFEYACVGRDRWTFPSAWDIAW
;
A
#
# COMPACT_ATOMS: atom_id res chain seq x y z
N MET A 1 -10.86 -22.88 10.03
CA MET A 1 -9.69 -22.24 9.37
C MET A 1 -9.70 -20.78 9.81
N ASN A 2 -8.77 -20.37 10.70
CA ASN A 2 -8.61 -18.96 11.01
C ASN A 2 -8.04 -18.29 9.74
N GLY A 3 -8.93 -17.76 8.91
CA GLY A 3 -8.55 -17.02 7.72
C GLY A 3 -7.72 -15.80 8.13
N ARG A 4 -6.44 -15.76 7.75
CA ARG A 4 -5.63 -14.57 7.92
C ARG A 4 -6.31 -13.40 7.21
N MET A 5 -6.28 -12.24 7.83
CA MET A 5 -6.97 -11.05 7.35
C MET A 5 -6.14 -10.28 6.32
N ILE A 6 -6.78 -9.40 5.57
CA ILE A 6 -6.11 -8.30 4.86
C ILE A 6 -6.00 -7.14 5.83
N GLY A 7 -4.77 -6.76 6.16
CA GLY A 7 -4.48 -5.62 7.02
C GLY A 7 -4.25 -4.35 6.21
N VAL A 8 -4.89 -3.24 6.59
CA VAL A 8 -4.69 -1.92 5.97
C VAL A 8 -4.11 -0.97 7.00
N ILE A 9 -2.79 -0.76 6.96
CA ILE A 9 -2.10 0.23 7.81
C ILE A 9 -2.35 1.63 7.24
N GLY A 10 -2.70 2.59 8.10
CA GLY A 10 -3.24 3.87 7.65
C GLY A 10 -4.71 3.79 7.23
N GLY A 11 -5.42 2.73 7.62
CA GLY A 11 -6.81 2.45 7.28
C GLY A 11 -7.80 3.53 7.74
N THR A 12 -7.42 4.37 8.72
CA THR A 12 -8.22 5.53 9.14
C THR A 12 -7.99 6.78 8.31
N GLY A 13 -7.00 6.77 7.41
CA GLY A 13 -6.70 7.83 6.45
C GLY A 13 -7.63 7.81 5.24
N ARG A 14 -7.52 8.81 4.35
CA ARG A 14 -8.39 8.92 3.16
C ARG A 14 -8.26 7.74 2.22
N VAL A 15 -7.04 7.43 1.79
CA VAL A 15 -6.78 6.30 0.89
C VAL A 15 -7.15 4.98 1.54
N GLY A 16 -6.73 4.77 2.80
CA GLY A 16 -7.01 3.53 3.51
C GLY A 16 -8.51 3.25 3.72
N ARG A 17 -9.33 4.28 3.94
CA ARG A 17 -10.79 4.13 4.05
C ARG A 17 -11.42 3.64 2.76
N GLU A 18 -11.06 4.24 1.64
CA GLU A 18 -11.58 3.83 0.33
C GLU A 18 -11.10 2.41 -0.03
N CYS A 19 -9.84 2.09 0.29
CA CYS A 19 -9.32 0.74 0.15
C CYS A 19 -10.15 -0.27 0.97
N LEU A 20 -10.45 0.03 2.23
CA LEU A 20 -11.27 -0.83 3.09
C LEU A 20 -12.68 -1.02 2.56
N ARG A 21 -13.34 0.07 2.10
CA ARG A 21 -14.67 0.00 1.50
C ARG A 21 -14.69 -0.88 0.26
N TYR A 22 -13.75 -0.62 -0.66
CA TYR A 22 -13.63 -1.40 -1.89
C TYR A 22 -13.39 -2.90 -1.63
N LEU A 23 -12.49 -3.22 -0.70
CA LEU A 23 -12.23 -4.61 -0.32
C LEU A 23 -13.45 -5.28 0.31
N HIS A 24 -14.21 -4.57 1.14
CA HIS A 24 -15.43 -5.07 1.76
C HIS A 24 -16.53 -5.38 0.74
N GLU A 25 -16.70 -4.50 -0.23
CA GLU A 25 -17.72 -4.63 -1.28
C GLU A 25 -17.40 -5.72 -2.32
N ASN A 26 -16.09 -5.96 -2.57
CA ASN A 26 -15.66 -6.81 -3.68
C ASN A 26 -15.00 -8.12 -3.25
N THR A 27 -14.83 -8.35 -1.95
CA THR A 27 -14.18 -9.58 -1.44
C THR A 27 -14.85 -10.10 -0.18
N ALA A 28 -14.63 -11.38 0.13
CA ALA A 28 -15.10 -12.02 1.36
C ALA A 28 -14.01 -12.10 2.45
N PHE A 29 -12.89 -11.41 2.30
CA PHE A 29 -11.80 -11.47 3.27
C PHE A 29 -12.14 -10.68 4.55
N GLY A 30 -11.69 -11.20 5.70
CA GLY A 30 -11.67 -10.44 6.94
C GLY A 30 -10.70 -9.24 6.81
N LEU A 31 -11.10 -8.08 7.31
CA LEU A 31 -10.33 -6.85 7.23
C LEU A 31 -9.82 -6.44 8.61
N LEU A 32 -8.54 -6.03 8.69
CA LEU A 32 -7.91 -5.49 9.88
C LEU A 32 -7.48 -4.05 9.62
N ILE A 33 -8.03 -3.12 10.38
CA ILE A 33 -7.79 -1.68 10.27
C ILE A 33 -6.62 -1.30 11.17
N GLY A 34 -5.51 -0.85 10.60
CA GLY A 34 -4.34 -0.37 11.33
C GLY A 34 -4.27 1.15 11.38
N GLY A 35 -4.03 1.68 12.57
CA GLY A 35 -3.83 3.11 12.78
C GLY A 35 -3.55 3.43 14.24
N ARG A 36 -3.02 4.63 14.53
CA ARG A 36 -2.71 5.06 15.91
C ARG A 36 -3.95 5.30 16.78
N LYS A 37 -5.07 5.63 16.15
CA LYS A 37 -6.35 5.89 16.81
C LYS A 37 -7.47 5.20 16.05
N PRO A 38 -8.53 4.73 16.73
CA PRO A 38 -9.67 4.14 16.06
C PRO A 38 -10.34 5.13 15.10
N PRO A 39 -11.02 4.62 14.07
CA PRO A 39 -11.77 5.47 13.15
C PRO A 39 -12.89 6.22 13.89
N ARG A 40 -13.18 7.44 13.45
CA ARG A 40 -14.28 8.25 14.01
C ARG A 40 -15.66 7.82 13.51
N GLU A 41 -15.69 7.14 12.38
CA GLU A 41 -16.89 6.59 11.74
C GLU A 41 -16.74 5.07 11.62
N ALA A 42 -17.84 4.36 11.49
CA ALA A 42 -17.81 2.91 11.27
C ALA A 42 -17.12 2.59 9.95
N LEU A 43 -16.13 1.73 10.00
CA LEU A 43 -15.44 1.17 8.84
C LEU A 43 -15.54 -0.34 8.88
N PRO A 44 -15.54 -1.00 7.71
CA PRO A 44 -15.62 -2.46 7.67
C PRO A 44 -14.32 -3.08 8.17
N GLY A 45 -14.41 -3.94 9.17
CA GLY A 45 -13.28 -4.69 9.73
C GLY A 45 -13.04 -4.40 11.22
N SER A 46 -12.10 -5.14 11.78
CA SER A 46 -11.66 -4.99 13.18
C SER A 46 -10.53 -3.96 13.26
N PHE A 47 -10.50 -3.17 14.31
CA PHE A 47 -9.42 -2.20 14.53
C PHE A 47 -8.34 -2.77 15.45
N LEU A 48 -7.08 -2.56 15.08
CA LEU A 48 -5.92 -2.79 15.94
C LEU A 48 -5.02 -1.56 15.92
N SER A 49 -4.72 -1.04 17.11
CA SER A 49 -3.79 0.08 17.22
C SER A 49 -2.40 -0.32 16.75
N VAL A 50 -1.84 0.45 15.82
CA VAL A 50 -0.49 0.25 15.29
C VAL A 50 0.22 1.58 15.11
N ASP A 51 1.45 1.64 15.60
CA ASP A 51 2.41 2.69 15.27
C ASP A 51 3.47 2.09 14.33
N VAL A 52 3.66 2.72 13.18
CA VAL A 52 4.63 2.27 12.17
C VAL A 52 6.09 2.47 12.60
N PHE A 53 6.32 3.22 13.67
CA PHE A 53 7.64 3.42 14.28
C PHE A 53 7.92 2.47 15.46
N ASP A 54 6.96 1.66 15.84
CA ASP A 54 7.09 0.61 16.87
C ASP A 54 7.09 -0.78 16.22
N GLU A 55 8.25 -1.43 16.22
CA GLU A 55 8.45 -2.75 15.60
C GLU A 55 7.57 -3.83 16.23
N ALA A 56 7.38 -3.80 17.56
CA ALA A 56 6.53 -4.76 18.25
C ALA A 56 5.05 -4.59 17.86
N SER A 57 4.63 -3.35 17.69
CA SER A 57 3.29 -3.00 17.20
C SER A 57 3.06 -3.51 15.77
N LEU A 58 4.03 -3.29 14.88
CA LEU A 58 3.99 -3.79 13.50
C LEU A 58 4.00 -5.33 13.46
N ALA A 59 4.85 -5.98 14.23
CA ALA A 59 4.92 -7.45 14.28
C ALA A 59 3.59 -8.06 14.74
N ARG A 60 2.95 -7.49 15.77
CA ARG A 60 1.65 -7.91 16.26
C ARG A 60 0.53 -7.73 15.22
N PHE A 61 0.57 -6.66 14.44
CA PHE A 61 -0.39 -6.41 13.36
C PHE A 61 -0.18 -7.39 12.21
N CYS A 62 1.04 -7.50 11.69
CA CYS A 62 1.38 -8.38 10.58
C CYS A 62 1.12 -9.86 10.91
N GLY A 63 1.31 -10.27 12.17
CA GLY A 63 1.04 -11.64 12.61
C GLY A 63 -0.41 -12.11 12.45
N GLN A 64 -1.37 -11.20 12.24
CA GLN A 64 -2.77 -11.49 12.01
C GLN A 64 -3.16 -11.46 10.53
N CYS A 65 -2.23 -11.07 9.64
CA CYS A 65 -2.51 -10.81 8.23
C CYS A 65 -1.88 -11.86 7.31
N SER A 66 -2.50 -12.09 6.16
CA SER A 66 -1.88 -12.73 5.01
C SER A 66 -1.35 -11.72 3.99
N LEU A 67 -1.99 -10.55 3.96
CA LEU A 67 -1.64 -9.44 3.10
C LEU A 67 -1.68 -8.15 3.93
N VAL A 68 -0.67 -7.31 3.77
CA VAL A 68 -0.62 -5.97 4.36
C VAL A 68 -0.60 -4.93 3.24
N ILE A 69 -1.55 -4.00 3.30
CA ILE A 69 -1.62 -2.83 2.42
C ILE A 69 -1.19 -1.61 3.24
N ASN A 70 -0.14 -0.94 2.81
CA ASN A 70 0.38 0.23 3.52
C ASN A 70 -0.15 1.53 2.91
N CYS A 71 -1.14 2.12 3.54
CA CYS A 71 -1.67 3.47 3.22
C CYS A 71 -1.18 4.54 4.21
N ALA A 72 -0.18 4.22 5.05
CA ALA A 72 0.42 5.20 5.96
C ALA A 72 1.51 5.99 5.25
N GLY A 73 1.58 7.27 5.53
CA GLY A 73 2.58 8.19 5.00
C GLY A 73 3.03 9.22 6.05
N PRO A 74 3.98 10.09 5.69
CA PRO A 74 4.64 10.19 4.38
C PRO A 74 5.59 9.01 4.12
N ALA A 75 5.75 8.62 2.86
CA ALA A 75 6.58 7.47 2.46
C ALA A 75 8.04 7.65 2.85
N SER A 76 8.55 8.88 2.76
CA SER A 76 9.91 9.28 3.18
C SER A 76 10.18 9.03 4.68
N ALA A 77 9.18 9.11 5.55
CA ALA A 77 9.30 8.84 6.98
C ALA A 77 9.03 7.37 7.33
N VAL A 78 8.02 6.76 6.72
CA VAL A 78 7.65 5.35 6.98
C VAL A 78 8.71 4.40 6.43
N ARG A 79 9.22 4.68 5.22
CA ARG A 79 10.26 3.88 4.54
C ARG A 79 9.90 2.39 4.50
N GLU A 80 10.89 1.53 4.76
CA GLU A 80 10.76 0.06 4.69
C GLU A 80 10.08 -0.59 5.90
N ARG A 81 9.76 0.13 6.97
CA ARG A 81 9.32 -0.44 8.26
C ARG A 81 8.15 -1.40 8.11
N VAL A 82 7.11 -0.98 7.42
CA VAL A 82 5.91 -1.82 7.23
C VAL A 82 6.23 -3.02 6.33
N ALA A 83 6.97 -2.81 5.24
CA ALA A 83 7.38 -3.86 4.33
C ALA A 83 8.30 -4.88 5.01
N ALA A 84 9.24 -4.43 5.85
CA ALA A 84 10.12 -5.31 6.63
C ALA A 84 9.33 -6.15 7.64
N ALA A 85 8.37 -5.55 8.34
CA ALA A 85 7.50 -6.27 9.27
C ALA A 85 6.59 -7.27 8.54
N ALA A 86 6.05 -6.92 7.38
CA ALA A 86 5.28 -7.83 6.55
C ALA A 86 6.13 -9.04 6.09
N LEU A 87 7.37 -8.79 5.65
CA LEU A 87 8.31 -9.84 5.27
C LEU A 87 8.67 -10.77 6.44
N ALA A 88 8.94 -10.21 7.61
CA ALA A 88 9.21 -10.97 8.82
C ALA A 88 7.99 -11.82 9.21
N GLY A 89 6.79 -11.25 9.17
CA GLY A 89 5.53 -11.91 9.49
C GLY A 89 5.01 -12.90 8.45
N GLY A 90 5.69 -13.02 7.29
CA GLY A 90 5.25 -13.91 6.21
C GLY A 90 3.98 -13.43 5.51
N CYS A 91 3.82 -12.10 5.35
CA CYS A 91 2.70 -11.48 4.68
C CYS A 91 3.08 -11.04 3.27
N HIS A 92 2.14 -11.12 2.33
CA HIS A 92 2.21 -10.34 1.11
C HIS A 92 2.17 -8.85 1.44
N TYR A 93 2.69 -8.02 0.56
CA TYR A 93 2.76 -6.57 0.79
C TYR A 93 2.33 -5.78 -0.43
N VAL A 94 1.57 -4.72 -0.20
CA VAL A 94 1.14 -3.77 -1.24
C VAL A 94 1.32 -2.35 -0.72
N ASP A 95 1.84 -1.48 -1.59
CA ASP A 95 2.05 -0.07 -1.30
C ASP A 95 1.63 0.79 -2.50
N PRO A 96 0.70 1.74 -2.35
CA PRO A 96 0.30 2.64 -3.42
C PRO A 96 1.36 3.68 -3.79
N GLY A 97 2.32 3.93 -2.91
CA GLY A 97 3.45 4.84 -3.13
C GLY A 97 4.80 4.13 -2.99
N GLY A 98 5.73 4.73 -2.30
CA GLY A 98 6.93 4.10 -1.77
C GLY A 98 8.03 3.74 -2.78
N TYR A 99 7.93 4.15 -4.05
CA TYR A 99 8.88 3.73 -5.08
C TYR A 99 10.33 4.14 -4.74
N THR A 100 10.58 5.43 -4.63
CA THR A 100 11.94 5.96 -4.47
C THR A 100 12.66 5.45 -3.21
N PRO A 101 12.05 5.50 -2.01
CA PRO A 101 12.73 5.00 -0.82
C PRO A 101 12.69 3.47 -0.67
N LEU A 102 11.65 2.79 -1.18
CA LEU A 102 11.44 1.37 -0.95
C LEU A 102 12.06 0.45 -2.00
N PHE A 103 12.02 0.83 -3.25
CA PHE A 103 12.40 -0.06 -4.35
C PHE A 103 13.84 -0.58 -4.25
N PRO A 104 14.88 0.25 -3.99
CA PRO A 104 16.24 -0.25 -3.82
C PRO A 104 16.37 -1.23 -2.66
N ILE A 105 15.75 -0.89 -1.51
CA ILE A 105 15.82 -1.70 -0.28
C ILE A 105 15.17 -3.07 -0.49
N LEU A 106 13.95 -3.10 -1.06
CA LEU A 106 13.24 -4.35 -1.27
C LEU A 106 13.81 -5.17 -2.43
N SER A 107 14.46 -4.52 -3.39
CA SER A 107 15.18 -5.22 -4.47
C SER A 107 16.34 -6.04 -3.92
N SER A 108 17.06 -5.57 -2.93
CA SER A 108 18.13 -6.33 -2.26
C SER A 108 17.58 -7.53 -1.46
N ARG A 109 16.33 -7.47 -1.01
CA ARG A 109 15.66 -8.56 -0.27
C ARG A 109 14.86 -9.52 -1.15
N ARG A 110 14.94 -9.38 -2.47
CA ARG A 110 14.22 -10.24 -3.43
C ARG A 110 14.45 -11.74 -3.22
N PRO A 111 15.66 -12.23 -2.90
CA PRO A 111 15.88 -13.65 -2.62
C PRO A 111 15.06 -14.15 -1.41
N GLU A 112 14.99 -13.36 -0.33
CA GLU A 112 14.22 -13.71 0.86
C GLU A 112 12.71 -13.72 0.58
N ILE A 113 12.20 -12.70 -0.13
CA ILE A 113 10.80 -12.59 -0.54
C ILE A 113 10.39 -13.83 -1.36
N ARG A 114 11.23 -14.22 -2.32
CA ARG A 114 10.99 -15.43 -3.15
C ARG A 114 11.06 -16.72 -2.36
N ALA A 115 12.04 -16.86 -1.47
CA ALA A 115 12.16 -18.05 -0.61
C ALA A 115 10.93 -18.28 0.26
N LYS A 116 10.31 -17.20 0.74
CA LYS A 116 9.05 -17.22 1.50
C LYS A 116 7.80 -17.31 0.61
N ARG A 117 7.94 -17.36 -0.71
CA ARG A 117 6.82 -17.35 -1.69
C ARG A 117 5.87 -16.16 -1.51
N LEU A 118 6.42 -15.02 -1.16
CA LEU A 118 5.67 -13.79 -0.97
C LEU A 118 5.65 -12.93 -2.24
N THR A 119 4.64 -12.10 -2.36
CA THR A 119 4.48 -11.09 -3.41
C THR A 119 4.51 -9.71 -2.77
N PHE A 120 5.39 -8.85 -3.27
CA PHE A 120 5.50 -7.46 -2.85
C PHE A 120 5.26 -6.58 -4.07
N LEU A 121 4.20 -5.78 -4.02
CA LEU A 121 3.80 -4.85 -5.08
C LEU A 121 3.94 -3.43 -4.59
N LEU A 122 4.74 -2.66 -5.30
CA LEU A 122 4.98 -1.24 -5.01
C LEU A 122 4.35 -0.39 -6.11
N THR A 123 4.10 0.87 -5.79
CA THR A 123 3.63 1.84 -6.78
C THR A 123 2.27 1.50 -7.41
N LEU A 124 1.35 0.96 -6.61
CA LEU A 124 -0.03 0.67 -7.06
C LEU A 124 -0.98 1.85 -6.85
N GLY A 125 -0.46 3.07 -7.00
CA GLY A 125 -1.22 4.31 -6.93
C GLY A 125 -1.58 4.87 -8.31
N ILE A 126 -1.81 6.17 -8.34
CA ILE A 126 -2.02 6.92 -9.59
C ILE A 126 -0.68 7.41 -10.12
N LEU A 127 0.10 8.08 -9.27
CA LEU A 127 1.44 8.62 -9.51
C LEU A 127 2.33 8.29 -8.30
N PRO A 128 3.23 7.35 -8.43
CA PRO A 128 3.44 6.37 -9.52
C PRO A 128 2.40 5.24 -9.53
N GLY A 129 2.23 4.56 -10.66
CA GLY A 129 1.39 3.38 -10.83
C GLY A 129 0.57 3.42 -12.11
N LEU A 130 -0.64 3.97 -12.06
CA LEU A 130 -1.50 4.06 -13.24
C LEU A 130 -0.86 4.92 -14.35
N SER A 131 -0.14 5.97 -13.97
CA SER A 131 0.60 6.85 -14.89
C SER A 131 1.62 6.11 -15.76
N GLU A 132 2.22 5.04 -15.28
CA GLU A 132 3.19 4.24 -16.02
C GLU A 132 2.54 3.07 -16.77
N LEU A 133 1.50 2.46 -16.18
CA LEU A 133 0.86 1.29 -16.76
C LEU A 133 -0.11 1.65 -17.88
N PHE A 134 -0.86 2.74 -17.75
CA PHE A 134 -1.88 3.15 -18.72
C PHE A 134 -1.30 3.45 -20.09
N PRO A 135 -0.20 4.22 -20.25
CA PRO A 135 0.45 4.43 -21.54
C PRO A 135 0.88 3.13 -22.22
N VAL A 136 1.48 2.22 -21.45
CA VAL A 136 1.92 0.93 -21.99
C VAL A 136 0.73 0.08 -22.44
N TYR A 137 -0.36 0.10 -21.67
CA TYR A 137 -1.60 -0.59 -22.03
C TYR A 137 -2.17 -0.04 -23.36
N VAL A 138 -2.32 1.29 -23.44
CA VAL A 138 -2.86 1.96 -24.64
C VAL A 138 -1.97 1.71 -25.87
N ALA A 139 -0.64 1.84 -25.72
CA ALA A 139 0.30 1.56 -26.79
C ALA A 139 0.15 0.15 -27.35
N ARG A 140 -0.03 -0.85 -26.48
CA ARG A 140 -0.14 -2.26 -26.88
C ARG A 140 -1.50 -2.67 -27.42
N THR A 141 -2.55 -1.98 -27.04
CA THR A 141 -3.92 -2.39 -27.37
C THR A 141 -4.59 -1.56 -28.44
N CYS A 142 -4.12 -0.30 -28.62
CA CYS A 142 -4.79 0.67 -29.50
C CYS A 142 -3.95 1.11 -30.71
N PHE A 143 -2.64 0.80 -30.72
CA PHE A 143 -1.74 1.28 -31.77
C PHE A 143 -0.80 0.17 -32.23
N ASP A 144 -0.49 0.17 -33.54
CA ASP A 144 0.52 -0.73 -34.13
C ASP A 144 1.94 -0.23 -33.87
N GLN A 145 2.12 1.09 -33.81
CA GLN A 145 3.40 1.73 -33.56
C GLN A 145 3.18 3.03 -32.79
N VAL A 146 4.05 3.31 -31.81
CA VAL A 146 4.02 4.54 -31.01
C VAL A 146 5.40 5.20 -31.09
N GLU A 147 5.45 6.42 -31.58
CA GLU A 147 6.69 7.22 -31.70
C GLU A 147 6.91 8.15 -30.51
N GLY A 148 5.85 8.53 -29.82
CA GLY A 148 5.92 9.41 -28.68
C GLY A 148 4.66 9.32 -27.82
N PHE A 149 4.76 9.79 -26.60
CA PHE A 149 3.66 9.77 -25.66
C PHE A 149 3.68 11.02 -24.76
N GLU A 150 2.59 11.74 -24.74
CA GLU A 150 2.36 12.85 -23.83
C GLU A 150 1.04 12.64 -23.08
N TYR A 151 1.05 12.88 -21.78
CA TYR A 151 -0.17 12.86 -20.99
C TYR A 151 -0.14 13.91 -19.89
N ALA A 152 -1.32 14.34 -19.46
CA ALA A 152 -1.50 15.21 -18.32
C ALA A 152 -2.38 14.53 -17.27
N CYS A 153 -1.94 14.55 -16.02
CA CYS A 153 -2.75 14.14 -14.89
C CYS A 153 -3.22 15.39 -14.15
N VAL A 154 -4.52 15.62 -14.16
CA VAL A 154 -5.14 16.78 -13.50
C VAL A 154 -6.14 16.29 -12.48
N GLY A 155 -6.02 16.78 -11.25
CA GLY A 155 -6.93 16.45 -10.15
C GLY A 155 -7.25 17.66 -9.29
N ARG A 156 -8.46 17.69 -8.72
CA ARG A 156 -8.83 18.63 -7.68
C ARG A 156 -9.01 17.87 -6.39
N ASP A 157 -7.96 17.85 -5.57
CA ASP A 157 -7.96 17.10 -4.32
C ASP A 157 -7.74 17.98 -3.10
N ARG A 158 -8.24 17.53 -1.95
CA ARG A 158 -7.87 18.14 -0.66
C ARG A 158 -6.63 17.42 -0.14
N TRP A 159 -5.51 18.10 -0.21
CA TRP A 159 -4.23 17.57 0.26
C TRP A 159 -4.25 17.32 1.76
N THR A 160 -3.72 16.18 2.16
CA THR A 160 -3.33 15.92 3.55
C THR A 160 -1.86 16.29 3.72
N PHE A 161 -1.44 16.58 4.96
CA PHE A 161 -0.02 16.87 5.22
C PHE A 161 0.93 15.78 4.69
N PRO A 162 0.69 14.47 4.90
CA PRO A 162 1.54 13.43 4.32
C PRO A 162 1.60 13.45 2.80
N SER A 163 0.46 13.67 2.13
CA SER A 163 0.42 13.71 0.65
C SER A 163 1.15 14.93 0.09
N ALA A 164 1.00 16.10 0.73
CA ALA A 164 1.72 17.30 0.34
C ALA A 164 3.23 17.14 0.54
N TRP A 165 3.63 16.49 1.64
CA TRP A 165 5.03 16.22 1.94
C TRP A 165 5.68 15.30 0.91
N ASP A 166 5.02 14.19 0.54
CA ASP A 166 5.55 13.22 -0.43
C ASP A 166 5.71 13.78 -1.86
N ILE A 167 5.01 14.88 -2.19
CA ILE A 167 5.15 15.53 -3.51
C ILE A 167 6.17 16.68 -3.48
N ALA A 168 6.35 17.33 -2.32
CA ALA A 168 7.26 18.48 -2.19
C ALA A 168 8.74 18.08 -2.02
N TRP A 169 9.02 16.83 -1.74
CA TRP A 169 10.35 16.24 -1.49
C TRP A 169 10.59 14.96 -2.31
#